data_ddde7de9680eebb0e3f9acb31e2c8207
#
_entry.id   ddde7de9680eebb0e3f9acb31e2c8207
#
_cell.length_a   1.000
_cell.length_b   1.000
_cell.length_c   1.000
_cell.angle_alpha   90.00
_cell.angle_beta   90.00
_cell.angle_gamma   90.00
#
_symmetry.space_group_name_H-M   'P 1'
#
loop_
_entity.id
_entity.type
_entity.pdbx_description
1 polymer ?
#
loop_
_entity_poly.entity_id
_entity_poly.type
_entity_poly.pdbx_seq_one_letter_code
_entity_poly.pdbx_strand_id
1 'polypeptide(L)'
;SDKDFIQLHHLSDQYSPVTKELVNGHNPKTYLIEHILKGDRSDGVPNVLSSDDTFVENKRQKPIRRTTVVTLLEAMDEYDPETLYQIAKCNRDTWIRNWQRNSTLIDLTKIPENIVINILDEYDKKVESPKKRSNLLNYFIENKLTNLIDDIQEF
;
A
#
# COMPACT_ATOMS: atom_id res chain seq x y z
N SER A 1 -3.27 11.97 -0.44
CA SER A 1 -2.03 11.16 -0.56
C SER A 1 -2.35 9.73 -0.17
N ASP A 2 -1.76 8.80 -0.89
CA ASP A 2 -1.92 7.39 -0.62
C ASP A 2 -1.17 7.03 0.67
N LYS A 3 -1.85 6.37 1.60
CA LYS A 3 -1.28 6.01 2.90
C LYS A 3 -0.28 4.87 2.80
N ASP A 4 -0.35 4.05 1.75
CA ASP A 4 0.58 2.93 1.57
C ASP A 4 2.02 3.41 1.40
N PHE A 5 2.23 4.61 0.85
CA PHE A 5 3.54 5.22 0.75
C PHE A 5 4.20 5.61 2.08
N ILE A 6 3.47 5.56 3.20
CA ILE A 6 4.07 5.72 4.54
C ILE A 6 5.16 4.66 4.78
N GLN A 7 5.03 3.48 4.17
CA GLN A 7 6.06 2.43 4.22
C GLN A 7 7.43 2.91 3.68
N LEU A 8 7.42 3.92 2.79
CA LEU A 8 8.60 4.43 2.10
C LEU A 8 9.22 5.68 2.74
N HIS A 9 8.72 6.14 3.91
CA HIS A 9 9.22 7.34 4.58
C HIS A 9 10.68 7.24 5.03
N HIS A 10 11.26 6.04 5.03
CA HIS A 10 12.69 5.85 5.24
C HIS A 10 13.55 6.18 3.99
N LEU A 11 12.91 6.32 2.82
CA LEU A 11 13.55 6.64 1.54
C LEU A 11 13.29 8.08 1.09
N SER A 12 12.09 8.60 1.35
CA SER A 12 11.68 9.93 0.87
C SER A 12 10.54 10.51 1.69
N ASP A 13 10.45 11.83 1.71
CA ASP A 13 9.31 12.55 2.27
C ASP A 13 8.07 12.41 1.38
N GLN A 14 6.92 12.32 2.02
CA GLN A 14 5.63 12.28 1.33
C GLN A 14 4.89 13.61 1.52
N TYR A 15 4.53 14.26 0.41
CA TYR A 15 3.71 15.47 0.40
C TYR A 15 2.26 15.14 0.05
N SER A 16 1.32 15.68 0.81
CA SER A 16 -0.11 15.59 0.53
C SER A 16 -0.59 16.84 -0.21
N PRO A 17 -0.94 16.76 -1.49
CA PRO A 17 -1.46 17.91 -2.24
C PRO A 17 -2.85 18.34 -1.74
N VAL A 18 -3.59 17.47 -1.07
CA VAL A 18 -4.93 17.77 -0.51
C VAL A 18 -4.82 18.65 0.72
N THR A 19 -3.96 18.28 1.68
CA THR A 19 -3.73 19.05 2.91
C THR A 19 -2.68 20.14 2.74
N LYS A 20 -1.88 20.09 1.65
CA LYS A 20 -0.72 20.95 1.37
C LYS A 20 0.37 20.88 2.45
N GLU A 21 0.55 19.71 3.03
CA GLU A 21 1.50 19.46 4.12
C GLU A 21 2.30 18.18 3.86
N LEU A 22 3.46 18.07 4.52
CA LEU A 22 4.20 16.82 4.60
C LEU A 22 3.46 15.84 5.51
N VAL A 23 3.38 14.58 5.08
CA VAL A 23 2.82 13.48 5.89
C VAL A 23 3.89 13.03 6.89
N ASN A 24 3.76 13.44 8.14
CA ASN A 24 4.74 13.20 9.20
C ASN A 24 4.17 12.37 10.36
N GLY A 25 5.05 11.96 11.28
CA GLY A 25 4.67 11.38 12.57
C GLY A 25 4.41 9.87 12.54
N HIS A 26 4.74 9.18 11.45
CA HIS A 26 4.61 7.73 11.36
C HIS A 26 5.97 7.04 11.38
N ASN A 27 6.08 5.95 12.15
CA ASN A 27 7.18 5.01 11.99
C ASN A 27 6.81 4.02 10.86
N PRO A 28 7.56 3.95 9.76
CA PRO A 28 7.20 3.13 8.59
C PRO A 28 7.03 1.66 8.92
N LYS A 29 7.91 1.08 9.74
CA LYS A 29 7.85 -0.33 10.17
C LYS A 29 6.60 -0.60 10.99
N THR A 30 6.33 0.23 12.00
CA THR A 30 5.14 0.09 12.84
C THR A 30 3.86 0.25 12.03
N TYR A 31 3.83 1.22 11.12
CA TYR A 31 2.71 1.44 10.23
C TYR A 31 2.42 0.22 9.34
N LEU A 32 3.46 -0.33 8.70
CA LEU A 32 3.34 -1.53 7.87
C LEU A 32 2.76 -2.71 8.65
N ILE A 33 3.32 -3.00 9.82
CA ILE A 33 2.86 -4.11 10.67
C ILE A 33 1.40 -3.91 11.10
N GLU A 34 1.07 -2.70 11.54
CA GLU A 34 -0.31 -2.37 11.92
C GLU A 34 -1.28 -2.55 10.74
N HIS A 35 -0.87 -2.16 9.54
CA HIS A 35 -1.66 -2.32 8.32
C HIS A 35 -1.84 -3.80 7.96
N ILE A 36 -0.79 -4.61 8.03
CA ILE A 36 -0.88 -6.07 7.84
C ILE A 36 -1.87 -6.69 8.84
N LEU A 37 -1.80 -6.31 10.13
CA LEU A 37 -2.70 -6.82 11.16
C LEU A 37 -4.17 -6.45 10.91
N LYS A 38 -4.43 -5.21 10.54
CA LYS A 38 -5.78 -4.67 10.34
C LYS A 38 -6.37 -5.00 8.97
N GLY A 39 -5.53 -5.29 7.99
CA GLY A 39 -5.91 -5.37 6.59
C GLY A 39 -6.30 -4.02 6.00
N ASP A 40 -6.66 -4.00 4.73
CA ASP A 40 -7.20 -2.84 4.04
C ASP A 40 -8.58 -3.15 3.44
N ARG A 41 -9.59 -2.50 3.99
CA ARG A 41 -10.96 -2.72 3.54
C ARG A 41 -11.21 -2.13 2.15
N SER A 42 -10.53 -1.03 1.79
CA SER A 42 -10.68 -0.38 0.49
C SER A 42 -10.18 -1.26 -0.63
N ASP A 43 -9.13 -2.03 -0.35
CA ASP A 43 -8.50 -2.96 -1.30
C ASP A 43 -9.05 -4.40 -1.17
N GLY A 44 -10.04 -4.59 -0.30
CA GLY A 44 -10.66 -5.90 -0.12
C GLY A 44 -9.82 -6.87 0.72
N VAL A 45 -8.81 -6.40 1.44
CA VAL A 45 -7.93 -7.23 2.28
C VAL A 45 -8.47 -7.29 3.71
N PRO A 46 -9.01 -8.44 4.18
CA PRO A 46 -9.52 -8.56 5.55
C PRO A 46 -8.37 -8.63 6.56
N ASN A 47 -8.69 -8.29 7.83
CA ASN A 47 -7.71 -8.39 8.91
C ASN A 47 -7.23 -9.84 9.13
N VAL A 48 -6.11 -10.01 9.84
CA VAL A 48 -5.47 -11.31 10.06
C VAL A 48 -6.33 -12.36 10.80
N LEU A 49 -7.42 -11.95 11.46
CA LEU A 49 -8.33 -12.86 12.15
C LEU A 49 -9.48 -13.34 11.25
N SER A 50 -9.66 -12.75 10.07
CA SER A 50 -10.80 -12.95 9.18
C SER A 50 -10.42 -13.75 7.95
N SER A 51 -11.38 -14.54 7.44
CA SER A 51 -11.18 -15.38 6.25
C SER A 51 -11.12 -14.56 4.96
N ASP A 52 -10.57 -15.17 3.91
CA ASP A 52 -10.32 -14.52 2.61
C ASP A 52 -11.60 -14.04 1.93
N ASP A 53 -12.68 -14.79 2.12
CA ASP A 53 -14.01 -14.54 1.54
C ASP A 53 -14.83 -13.47 2.28
N THR A 54 -14.28 -12.88 3.34
CA THR A 54 -15.00 -11.98 4.24
C THR A 54 -15.74 -10.86 3.50
N PHE A 55 -15.08 -10.17 2.57
CA PHE A 55 -15.70 -9.08 1.83
C PHE A 55 -16.46 -9.54 0.58
N VAL A 56 -16.03 -10.64 -0.04
CA VAL A 56 -16.70 -11.22 -1.21
C VAL A 56 -18.09 -11.72 -0.84
N GLU A 57 -18.24 -12.35 0.32
CA GLU A 57 -19.50 -12.86 0.83
C GLU A 57 -20.23 -11.89 1.77
N ASN A 58 -19.82 -10.62 1.82
CA ASN A 58 -20.38 -9.59 2.70
C ASN A 58 -20.43 -10.00 4.19
N LYS A 59 -19.50 -10.83 4.64
CA LYS A 59 -19.37 -11.24 6.04
C LYS A 59 -18.79 -10.10 6.88
N ARG A 60 -19.16 -10.08 8.15
CA ARG A 60 -18.53 -9.17 9.12
C ARG A 60 -17.16 -9.70 9.50
N GLN A 61 -16.12 -8.84 9.46
CA GLN A 61 -14.80 -9.17 9.96
C GLN A 61 -14.84 -9.55 11.45
N LYS A 62 -13.99 -10.49 11.84
CA LYS A 62 -13.70 -10.72 13.27
C LYS A 62 -13.07 -9.46 13.86
N PRO A 63 -13.53 -8.98 15.02
CA PRO A 63 -12.99 -7.78 15.61
C PRO A 63 -11.54 -8.00 16.08
N ILE A 64 -10.64 -7.11 15.71
CA ILE A 64 -9.31 -7.00 16.31
C ILE A 64 -9.29 -5.76 17.21
N ARG A 65 -9.04 -5.95 18.50
CA ARG A 65 -9.03 -4.85 19.47
C ARG A 65 -7.74 -4.06 19.36
N ARG A 66 -7.81 -2.74 19.56
CA ARG A 66 -6.63 -1.87 19.58
C ARG A 66 -5.55 -2.35 20.56
N THR A 67 -5.97 -2.80 21.76
CA THR A 67 -5.05 -3.36 22.75
C THR A 67 -4.31 -4.58 22.22
N THR A 68 -5.00 -5.48 21.52
CA THR A 68 -4.37 -6.66 20.89
C THR A 68 -3.37 -6.23 19.81
N VAL A 69 -3.69 -5.22 19.00
CA VAL A 69 -2.77 -4.70 17.99
C VAL A 69 -1.51 -4.13 18.65
N VAL A 70 -1.64 -3.34 19.71
CA VAL A 70 -0.48 -2.79 20.45
C VAL A 70 0.38 -3.90 21.04
N THR A 71 -0.21 -4.89 21.72
CA THR A 71 0.53 -6.02 22.28
C THR A 71 1.24 -6.83 21.19
N LEU A 72 0.61 -7.01 20.03
CA LEU A 72 1.25 -7.70 18.88
C LEU A 72 2.41 -6.88 18.31
N LEU A 73 2.27 -5.57 18.18
CA LEU A 73 3.33 -4.68 17.71
C LEU A 73 4.56 -4.74 18.64
N GLU A 74 4.34 -4.67 19.94
CA GLU A 74 5.40 -4.79 20.94
C GLU A 74 6.11 -6.17 20.87
N ALA A 75 5.34 -7.23 20.72
CA ALA A 75 5.88 -8.58 20.64
C ALA A 75 6.64 -8.88 19.33
N MET A 76 6.33 -8.19 18.24
CA MET A 76 7.02 -8.39 16.94
C MET A 76 8.46 -7.88 16.89
N ASP A 77 8.91 -7.14 17.87
CA ASP A 77 10.33 -6.80 18.00
C ASP A 77 11.15 -7.95 18.58
N GLU A 78 10.53 -8.88 19.31
CA GLU A 78 11.18 -10.00 20.00
C GLU A 78 10.88 -11.38 19.38
N TYR A 79 9.74 -11.53 18.71
CA TYR A 79 9.24 -12.82 18.24
C TYR A 79 8.93 -12.79 16.73
N ASP A 80 9.11 -13.96 16.10
CA ASP A 80 8.66 -14.18 14.73
C ASP A 80 7.14 -13.96 14.62
N PRO A 81 6.68 -13.14 13.67
CA PRO A 81 5.26 -12.90 13.45
C PRO A 81 4.39 -14.16 13.40
N GLU A 82 4.92 -15.25 12.84
CA GLU A 82 4.17 -16.51 12.71
C GLU A 82 3.91 -17.20 14.05
N THR A 83 4.62 -16.83 15.12
CA THR A 83 4.44 -17.41 16.46
C THR A 83 3.39 -16.68 17.31
N LEU A 84 2.94 -15.51 16.88
CA LEU A 84 2.10 -14.61 17.66
C LEU A 84 0.60 -14.98 17.70
N TYR A 85 0.22 -16.12 17.14
CA TYR A 85 -1.17 -16.59 17.11
C TYR A 85 -1.79 -16.73 18.51
N GLN A 86 -0.99 -17.01 19.54
CA GLN A 86 -1.45 -17.14 20.91
C GLN A 86 -1.92 -15.79 21.48
N ILE A 87 -1.15 -14.74 21.24
CA ILE A 87 -1.53 -13.35 21.60
C ILE A 87 -2.79 -12.93 20.85
N ALA A 88 -2.85 -13.28 19.57
CA ALA A 88 -4.01 -13.03 18.71
C ALA A 88 -5.23 -13.88 19.08
N LYS A 89 -5.08 -14.90 19.92
CA LYS A 89 -6.12 -15.87 20.34
C LYS A 89 -6.82 -16.52 19.14
N CYS A 90 -6.05 -16.97 18.17
CA CYS A 90 -6.59 -17.65 17.01
C CYS A 90 -5.85 -18.97 16.72
N ASN A 91 -6.40 -19.77 15.81
CA ASN A 91 -5.75 -20.99 15.35
C ASN A 91 -4.45 -20.64 14.61
N ARG A 92 -3.39 -21.43 14.86
CA ARG A 92 -2.05 -21.20 14.30
C ARG A 92 -2.06 -21.17 12.77
N ASP A 93 -2.66 -22.15 12.12
CA ASP A 93 -2.64 -22.26 10.66
C ASP A 93 -3.43 -21.12 10.00
N THR A 94 -4.56 -20.74 10.63
CA THR A 94 -5.35 -19.58 10.20
C THR A 94 -4.54 -18.29 10.33
N TRP A 95 -3.80 -18.13 11.44
CA TRP A 95 -2.97 -16.97 11.68
C TRP A 95 -1.86 -16.85 10.63
N ILE A 96 -1.08 -17.92 10.44
CA ILE A 96 0.04 -17.95 9.49
C ILE A 96 -0.44 -17.63 8.09
N ARG A 97 -1.49 -18.31 7.63
CA ARG A 97 -2.07 -18.09 6.31
C ARG A 97 -2.52 -16.64 6.10
N ASN A 98 -3.26 -16.09 7.05
CA ASN A 98 -3.82 -14.74 6.93
C ASN A 98 -2.73 -13.68 7.06
N TRP A 99 -1.72 -13.91 7.91
CA TRP A 99 -0.54 -13.06 8.01
C TRP A 99 0.23 -13.01 6.69
N GLN A 100 0.50 -14.19 6.10
CA GLN A 100 1.18 -14.29 4.81
C GLN A 100 0.39 -13.62 3.69
N ARG A 101 -0.93 -13.84 3.62
CA ARG A 101 -1.82 -13.16 2.66
C ARG A 101 -1.68 -11.64 2.77
N ASN A 102 -1.91 -11.08 3.96
CA ASN A 102 -1.87 -9.63 4.15
C ASN A 102 -0.48 -9.07 3.90
N SER A 103 0.55 -9.75 4.38
CA SER A 103 1.94 -9.36 4.15
C SER A 103 2.30 -9.34 2.65
N THR A 104 1.82 -10.32 1.88
CA THR A 104 2.05 -10.36 0.42
C THR A 104 1.32 -9.25 -0.32
N LEU A 105 0.11 -8.87 0.13
CA LEU A 105 -0.73 -7.88 -0.56
C LEU A 105 -0.42 -6.44 -0.15
N ILE A 106 0.10 -6.22 1.06
CA ILE A 106 0.26 -4.89 1.66
C ILE A 106 1.73 -4.43 1.65
N ASP A 107 2.68 -5.34 1.85
CA ASP A 107 4.10 -5.02 1.94
C ASP A 107 4.69 -4.76 0.54
N LEU A 108 5.01 -3.50 0.25
CA LEU A 108 5.58 -3.08 -1.03
C LEU A 108 6.92 -3.75 -1.36
N THR A 109 7.63 -4.29 -0.37
CA THR A 109 8.89 -5.03 -0.61
C THR A 109 8.65 -6.43 -1.16
N LYS A 110 7.40 -6.93 -1.14
CA LYS A 110 7.01 -8.26 -1.61
C LYS A 110 6.41 -8.28 -3.03
N ILE A 111 6.54 -7.17 -3.74
CA ILE A 111 6.15 -7.12 -5.15
C ILE A 111 6.99 -8.15 -5.93
N PRO A 112 6.38 -9.04 -6.71
CA PRO A 112 7.10 -10.05 -7.47
C PRO A 112 8.15 -9.42 -8.42
N GLU A 113 9.36 -9.99 -8.44
CA GLU A 113 10.50 -9.44 -9.18
C GLU A 113 10.21 -9.22 -10.67
N ASN A 114 9.48 -10.12 -11.30
CA ASN A 114 9.07 -9.97 -12.70
C ASN A 114 8.20 -8.73 -12.94
N ILE A 115 7.38 -8.33 -11.95
CA ILE A 115 6.57 -7.11 -12.04
C ILE A 115 7.49 -5.89 -11.87
N VAL A 116 8.40 -5.93 -10.89
CA VAL A 116 9.39 -4.85 -10.68
C VAL A 116 10.22 -4.61 -11.93
N ILE A 117 10.78 -5.67 -12.53
CA ILE A 117 11.57 -5.58 -13.78
C ILE A 117 10.73 -4.96 -14.90
N ASN A 118 9.50 -5.42 -15.11
CA ASN A 118 8.65 -4.89 -16.16
C ASN A 118 8.33 -3.39 -15.97
N ILE A 119 8.12 -2.95 -14.71
CA ILE A 119 7.88 -1.54 -14.40
C ILE A 119 9.12 -0.70 -14.70
N LEU A 120 10.30 -1.17 -14.28
CA LEU A 120 11.56 -0.45 -14.53
C LEU A 120 11.88 -0.36 -16.02
N ASP A 121 11.71 -1.47 -16.77
CA ASP A 121 11.91 -1.49 -18.21
C ASP A 121 10.97 -0.52 -18.94
N GLU A 122 9.70 -0.46 -18.55
CA GLU A 122 8.74 0.49 -19.12
C GLU A 122 9.05 1.95 -18.73
N TYR A 123 9.53 2.18 -17.53
CA TYR A 123 9.99 3.50 -17.09
C TYR A 123 11.17 3.97 -17.93
N ASP A 124 12.21 3.15 -18.09
CA ASP A 124 13.42 3.47 -18.85
C ASP A 124 13.10 3.76 -20.32
N LYS A 125 12.27 2.92 -20.96
CA LYS A 125 11.78 3.17 -22.32
C LYS A 125 11.06 4.52 -22.46
N LYS A 126 10.28 4.92 -21.43
CA LYS A 126 9.56 6.20 -21.43
C LYS A 126 10.47 7.39 -21.18
N VAL A 127 11.46 7.25 -20.31
CA VAL A 127 12.47 8.30 -20.05
C VAL A 127 13.31 8.56 -21.27
N GLU A 128 13.76 7.51 -21.98
CA GLU A 128 14.57 7.60 -23.18
C GLU A 128 13.79 8.08 -24.41
N SER A 129 12.47 7.96 -24.39
CA SER A 129 11.65 8.36 -25.54
C SER A 129 11.63 9.88 -25.71
N PRO A 130 11.80 10.39 -26.94
CA PRO A 130 11.82 11.82 -27.18
C PRO A 130 10.46 12.46 -26.80
N LYS A 131 10.53 13.42 -25.88
CA LYS A 131 9.36 14.21 -25.48
C LYS A 131 8.97 15.18 -26.59
N LYS A 132 7.94 14.85 -27.37
CA LYS A 132 7.43 15.71 -28.43
C LYS A 132 6.22 16.49 -27.90
N ARG A 133 6.34 17.80 -27.73
CA ARG A 133 5.21 18.70 -27.36
C ARG A 133 4.02 18.57 -28.29
N SER A 134 4.25 18.28 -29.59
CA SER A 134 3.17 18.04 -30.54
C SER A 134 2.27 16.87 -30.13
N ASN A 135 2.82 15.81 -29.54
CA ASN A 135 2.05 14.67 -29.08
C ASN A 135 1.18 15.05 -27.87
N LEU A 136 1.71 15.90 -26.99
CA LEU A 136 0.99 16.39 -25.83
C LEU A 136 -0.17 17.33 -26.24
N LEU A 137 0.07 18.23 -27.18
CA LEU A 137 -0.96 19.08 -27.74
C LEU A 137 -2.10 18.28 -28.38
N ASN A 138 -1.77 17.30 -29.22
CA ASN A 138 -2.77 16.44 -29.85
C ASN A 138 -3.58 15.68 -28.80
N TYR A 139 -2.93 15.14 -27.77
CA TYR A 139 -3.61 14.47 -26.66
C TYR A 139 -4.59 15.42 -25.93
N PHE A 140 -4.20 16.67 -25.65
CA PHE A 140 -5.07 17.65 -25.01
C PHE A 140 -6.28 18.02 -25.89
N ILE A 141 -6.07 18.16 -27.19
CA ILE A 141 -7.15 18.45 -28.16
C ILE A 141 -8.14 17.29 -28.21
N GLU A 142 -7.66 16.06 -28.42
CA GLU A 142 -8.48 14.85 -28.51
C GLU A 142 -9.31 14.60 -27.25
N ASN A 143 -8.73 14.89 -26.07
CA ASN A 143 -9.39 14.69 -24.78
C ASN A 143 -10.11 15.95 -24.27
N LYS A 144 -10.20 17.03 -25.08
CA LYS A 144 -10.88 18.30 -24.75
C LYS A 144 -10.39 18.95 -23.45
N LEU A 145 -9.08 18.83 -23.18
CA LEU A 145 -8.42 19.39 -21.99
C LEU A 145 -8.01 20.85 -22.26
N THR A 146 -8.99 21.72 -22.55
CA THR A 146 -8.76 23.09 -23.02
C THR A 146 -7.90 23.93 -22.10
N ASN A 147 -8.08 23.82 -20.78
CA ASN A 147 -7.30 24.59 -19.81
C ASN A 147 -5.80 24.22 -19.81
N LEU A 148 -5.44 22.96 -20.19
CA LEU A 148 -4.05 22.51 -20.29
C LEU A 148 -3.42 22.92 -21.63
N ILE A 149 -4.22 23.25 -22.65
CA ILE A 149 -3.72 23.76 -23.94
C ILE A 149 -3.12 25.14 -23.75
N ASP A 150 -3.74 26.00 -22.95
CA ASP A 150 -3.29 27.37 -22.70
C ASP A 150 -1.93 27.38 -21.97
N ASP A 151 -1.70 26.39 -21.12
CA ASP A 151 -0.46 26.25 -20.31
C ASP A 151 0.56 25.27 -20.92
N ILE A 152 0.40 24.90 -22.19
CA ILE A 152 1.27 23.88 -22.84
C ILE A 152 2.76 24.22 -22.82
N GLN A 153 3.09 25.50 -22.63
CA GLN A 153 4.49 25.94 -22.55
C GLN A 153 5.16 25.52 -21.23
N GLU A 154 4.38 25.15 -20.22
CA GLU A 154 4.87 24.72 -18.91
C GLU A 154 5.29 23.24 -18.87
N PHE A 155 5.00 22.50 -19.95
CA PHE A 155 5.32 21.06 -20.10
C PHE A 155 6.56 20.86 -21.09
#